data_1611cc6df87c235469274cea08fd495b
#
_entry.id   1611cc6df87c235469274cea08fd495b
#
_cell.length_a   1.000
_cell.length_b   1.000
_cell.length_c   1.000
_cell.angle_alpha   90.00
_cell.angle_beta   90.00
_cell.angle_gamma   90.00
#
_symmetry.space_group_name_H-M   'P 1'
#
loop_
_entity.id
_entity.type
_entity.pdbx_description
1 polymer ?
#
loop_
_entity_poly.entity_id
_entity_poly.type
_entity_poly.pdbx_seq_one_letter_code
_entity_poly.pdbx_strand_id
1 'polypeptide(L)'
;GLVDYCASKFAAVGIDESLRNELIKHNSGVHTTVVCPFYINTGMFDGVKTRFPWLLPILEPEYVADQIVSAVETNRAQVWLPKLILTSTWIKSVFNTNSTAKILEFLGVFDSMNDFKGRKGEAEVR
;
A
#
# COMPACT_ATOMS: atom_id res chain seq x y z
N GLY A 1 7.65 14.61 -4.87
CA GLY A 1 6.87 14.11 -3.80
C GLY A 1 5.52 13.58 -4.20
N LEU A 2 5.01 12.64 -3.43
CA LEU A 2 3.71 11.99 -3.62
C LEU A 2 2.79 12.30 -2.44
N VAL A 3 2.80 13.52 -1.93
CA VAL A 3 2.02 13.90 -0.72
C VAL A 3 0.53 13.78 -0.96
N ASP A 4 0.05 14.30 -2.08
CA ASP A 4 -1.35 14.23 -2.53
C ASP A 4 -1.80 12.79 -2.80
N TYR A 5 -0.96 12.01 -3.49
CA TYR A 5 -1.18 10.58 -3.70
C TYR A 5 -1.28 9.81 -2.38
N CYS A 6 -0.32 10.00 -1.47
CA CYS A 6 -0.35 9.35 -0.16
C CYS A 6 -1.59 9.76 0.62
N ALA A 7 -1.95 11.04 0.63
CA ALA A 7 -3.15 11.54 1.31
C ALA A 7 -4.41 10.85 0.76
N SER A 8 -4.56 10.74 -0.56
CA SER A 8 -5.71 10.06 -1.19
C SER A 8 -5.79 8.58 -0.83
N LYS A 9 -4.64 7.89 -0.73
CA LYS A 9 -4.60 6.46 -0.34
C LYS A 9 -4.93 6.25 1.14
N PHE A 10 -4.47 7.14 2.01
CA PHE A 10 -4.89 7.12 3.42
C PHE A 10 -6.38 7.40 3.58
N ALA A 11 -6.92 8.34 2.81
CA ALA A 11 -8.36 8.62 2.81
C ALA A 11 -9.17 7.39 2.38
N ALA A 12 -8.73 6.64 1.38
CA ALA A 12 -9.41 5.41 0.95
C ALA A 12 -9.48 4.36 2.07
N VAL A 13 -8.40 4.18 2.84
CA VAL A 13 -8.38 3.27 3.99
C VAL A 13 -9.34 3.75 5.09
N GLY A 14 -9.33 5.05 5.41
CA GLY A 14 -10.22 5.63 6.41
C GLY A 14 -11.71 5.55 6.02
N ILE A 15 -12.01 5.73 4.72
CA ILE A 15 -13.38 5.56 4.20
C ILE A 15 -13.83 4.10 4.35
N ASP A 16 -12.99 3.13 3.97
CA ASP A 16 -13.33 1.71 4.09
C ASP A 16 -13.60 1.33 5.55
N GLU A 17 -12.75 1.78 6.48
CA GLU A 17 -12.92 1.50 7.91
C GLU A 17 -14.21 2.11 8.46
N SER A 18 -14.51 3.36 8.13
CA SER A 18 -15.73 4.05 8.56
C SER A 18 -16.98 3.38 7.99
N LEU A 19 -16.97 3.09 6.69
CA LEU A 19 -18.07 2.39 6.00
C LEU A 19 -18.32 1.00 6.60
N ARG A 20 -17.26 0.24 6.86
CA ARG A 20 -17.37 -1.09 7.49
C ARG A 20 -18.06 -1.02 8.86
N ASN A 21 -17.69 -0.04 9.68
CA ASN A 21 -18.29 0.15 10.98
C ASN A 21 -19.79 0.52 10.89
N GLU A 22 -20.19 1.34 9.91
CA GLU A 22 -21.59 1.64 9.64
C GLU A 22 -22.37 0.39 9.18
N LEU A 23 -21.81 -0.37 8.25
CA LEU A 23 -22.42 -1.60 7.74
C LEU A 23 -22.63 -2.63 8.85
N ILE A 24 -21.66 -2.78 9.75
CA ILE A 24 -21.78 -3.64 10.94
C ILE A 24 -22.89 -3.13 11.86
N LYS A 25 -22.90 -1.82 12.17
CA LYS A 25 -23.90 -1.21 13.04
C LYS A 25 -25.32 -1.45 12.53
N HIS A 26 -25.51 -1.42 11.22
CA HIS A 26 -26.81 -1.60 10.58
C HIS A 26 -27.14 -3.05 10.22
N ASN A 27 -26.29 -4.01 10.59
CA ASN A 27 -26.43 -5.44 10.23
C ASN A 27 -26.75 -5.65 8.74
N SER A 28 -26.09 -4.91 7.87
CA SER A 28 -26.40 -4.86 6.42
C SER A 28 -26.10 -6.16 5.68
N GLY A 29 -25.22 -7.02 6.23
CA GLY A 29 -24.70 -8.20 5.54
C GLY A 29 -23.70 -7.90 4.41
N VAL A 30 -23.43 -6.62 4.12
CA VAL A 30 -22.43 -6.22 3.12
C VAL A 30 -21.03 -6.22 3.74
N HIS A 31 -20.07 -6.78 2.99
CA HIS A 31 -18.66 -6.83 3.39
C HIS A 31 -17.82 -5.89 2.53
N THR A 32 -16.83 -5.24 3.13
CA THR A 32 -15.84 -4.44 2.43
C THR A 32 -14.47 -5.09 2.52
N THR A 33 -13.67 -4.91 1.47
CA THR A 33 -12.28 -5.38 1.41
C THR A 33 -11.39 -4.23 0.96
N VAL A 34 -10.44 -3.81 1.80
CA VAL A 34 -9.42 -2.86 1.41
C VAL A 34 -8.11 -3.58 1.11
N VAL A 35 -7.51 -3.25 -0.03
CA VAL A 35 -6.24 -3.83 -0.47
C VAL A 35 -5.14 -2.79 -0.39
N CYS A 36 -4.08 -3.11 0.34
CA CYS A 36 -2.92 -2.25 0.58
C CYS A 36 -1.66 -2.93 0.01
N PRO A 37 -1.43 -2.88 -1.30
CA PRO A 37 -0.26 -3.46 -1.92
C PRO A 37 0.94 -2.53 -1.77
N PHE A 38 2.13 -3.12 -1.74
CA PHE A 38 3.37 -2.43 -2.03
C PHE A 38 3.46 -2.09 -3.52
N TYR A 39 4.63 -1.74 -4.03
CA TYR A 39 4.80 -1.46 -5.45
C TYR A 39 4.44 -2.68 -6.30
N ILE A 40 3.63 -2.47 -7.34
CA ILE A 40 3.23 -3.50 -8.31
C ILE A 40 3.91 -3.18 -9.65
N ASN A 41 4.40 -4.21 -10.32
CA ASN A 41 5.06 -4.12 -11.62
C ASN A 41 4.05 -3.88 -12.77
N THR A 42 3.41 -2.72 -12.77
CA THR A 42 2.45 -2.31 -13.81
C THR A 42 2.97 -1.23 -14.76
N GLY A 43 4.26 -0.89 -14.63
CA GLY A 43 4.87 0.25 -15.34
C GLY A 43 4.55 1.62 -14.73
N MET A 44 3.62 1.72 -13.79
CA MET A 44 3.29 2.98 -13.11
C MET A 44 4.45 3.48 -12.24
N PHE A 45 5.20 2.56 -11.64
CA PHE A 45 6.31 2.84 -10.75
C PHE A 45 7.66 2.44 -11.37
N ASP A 46 7.82 2.67 -12.67
CA ASP A 46 9.08 2.41 -13.37
C ASP A 46 10.24 3.19 -12.73
N GLY A 47 11.35 2.49 -12.48
CA GLY A 47 12.54 3.05 -11.83
C GLY A 47 12.56 2.97 -10.31
N VAL A 48 11.47 2.54 -9.66
CA VAL A 48 11.45 2.32 -8.21
C VAL A 48 12.38 1.16 -7.84
N LYS A 49 13.19 1.38 -6.81
CA LYS A 49 14.09 0.36 -6.26
C LYS A 49 13.82 0.13 -4.79
N THR A 50 13.92 -1.12 -4.36
CA THR A 50 13.84 -1.49 -2.95
C THR A 50 15.24 -1.89 -2.45
N ARG A 51 15.62 -1.40 -1.27
CA ARG A 51 16.92 -1.73 -0.67
C ARG A 51 17.05 -3.21 -0.31
N PHE A 52 15.93 -3.82 0.09
CA PHE A 52 15.86 -5.22 0.48
C PHE A 52 14.77 -5.94 -0.33
N PRO A 53 15.04 -6.34 -1.60
CA PRO A 53 14.02 -6.96 -2.47
C PRO A 53 13.44 -8.27 -1.91
N TRP A 54 14.22 -9.00 -1.11
CA TRP A 54 13.77 -10.22 -0.45
C TRP A 54 12.75 -9.95 0.69
N LEU A 55 12.77 -8.73 1.27
CA LEU A 55 11.90 -8.31 2.35
C LEU A 55 10.67 -7.57 1.82
N LEU A 56 10.89 -6.66 0.88
CA LEU A 56 9.88 -5.82 0.23
C LEU A 56 10.00 -5.95 -1.29
N PRO A 57 9.55 -7.08 -1.86
CA PRO A 57 9.60 -7.30 -3.30
C PRO A 57 8.64 -6.38 -4.05
N ILE A 58 8.99 -6.03 -5.27
CA ILE A 58 8.02 -5.49 -6.23
C ILE A 58 7.10 -6.65 -6.62
N LEU A 59 5.80 -6.43 -6.53
CA LEU A 59 4.79 -7.48 -6.70
C LEU A 59 4.41 -7.65 -8.16
N GLU A 60 4.14 -8.88 -8.58
CA GLU A 60 3.59 -9.14 -9.91
C GLU A 60 2.08 -8.94 -9.92
N PRO A 61 1.50 -8.34 -10.99
CA PRO A 61 0.08 -8.03 -11.08
C PRO A 61 -0.83 -9.25 -10.89
N GLU A 62 -0.46 -10.39 -11.46
CA GLU A 62 -1.19 -11.65 -11.39
C GLU A 62 -1.31 -12.12 -9.94
N TYR A 63 -0.21 -12.10 -9.19
CA TYR A 63 -0.21 -12.46 -7.78
C TYR A 63 -1.14 -11.55 -6.97
N VAL A 64 -1.12 -10.24 -7.24
CA VAL A 64 -2.00 -9.29 -6.54
C VAL A 64 -3.47 -9.55 -6.89
N ALA A 65 -3.78 -9.82 -8.16
CA ALA A 65 -5.12 -10.15 -8.60
C ALA A 65 -5.67 -11.41 -7.91
N ASP A 66 -4.88 -12.47 -7.83
CA ASP A 66 -5.25 -13.71 -7.14
C ASP A 66 -5.53 -13.46 -5.64
N GLN A 67 -4.71 -12.63 -4.99
CA GLN A 67 -4.92 -12.28 -3.59
C GLN A 67 -6.20 -11.45 -3.38
N ILE A 68 -6.55 -10.58 -4.33
CA ILE A 68 -7.79 -9.81 -4.29
C ILE A 68 -9.00 -10.74 -4.42
N VAL A 69 -9.02 -11.61 -5.42
CA VAL A 69 -10.10 -12.58 -5.64
C VAL A 69 -10.28 -13.44 -4.39
N SER A 70 -9.20 -14.04 -3.89
CA SER A 70 -9.24 -14.85 -2.67
C SER A 70 -9.75 -14.07 -1.45
N ALA A 71 -9.42 -12.78 -1.36
CA ALA A 71 -9.87 -11.95 -0.24
C ALA A 71 -11.38 -11.69 -0.29
N VAL A 72 -11.92 -11.44 -1.48
CA VAL A 72 -13.36 -11.26 -1.69
C VAL A 72 -14.11 -12.56 -1.38
N GLU A 73 -13.66 -13.70 -1.93
CA GLU A 73 -14.27 -15.01 -1.71
C GLU A 73 -14.27 -15.43 -0.24
N THR A 74 -13.28 -14.99 0.52
CA THR A 74 -13.13 -15.35 1.94
C THR A 74 -13.55 -14.23 2.90
N ASN A 75 -14.18 -13.16 2.43
CA ASN A 75 -14.63 -12.01 3.20
C ASN A 75 -13.53 -11.40 4.09
N ARG A 76 -12.29 -11.35 3.58
CA ARG A 76 -11.19 -10.69 4.29
C ARG A 76 -11.35 -9.18 4.23
N ALA A 77 -11.42 -8.54 5.39
CA ALA A 77 -11.61 -7.10 5.49
C ALA A 77 -10.40 -6.30 5.00
N GLN A 78 -9.19 -6.81 5.20
CA GLN A 78 -7.94 -6.12 4.84
C GLN A 78 -6.94 -7.09 4.21
N VAL A 79 -6.27 -6.65 3.16
CA VAL A 79 -5.22 -7.40 2.44
C VAL A 79 -3.97 -6.55 2.36
N TRP A 80 -2.91 -6.97 3.02
CA TRP A 80 -1.60 -6.31 3.02
C TRP A 80 -0.61 -7.16 2.23
N LEU A 81 -0.01 -6.61 1.19
CA LEU A 81 0.86 -7.32 0.26
C LEU A 81 2.20 -6.59 0.07
N PRO A 82 3.34 -7.19 0.48
CA PRO A 82 3.45 -8.39 1.29
C PRO A 82 2.94 -8.16 2.72
N LYS A 83 2.58 -9.22 3.44
CA LYS A 83 2.05 -9.12 4.83
C LYS A 83 2.96 -8.34 5.77
N LEU A 84 4.25 -8.29 5.47
CA LEU A 84 5.24 -7.57 6.25
C LEU A 84 4.96 -6.06 6.33
N ILE A 85 4.26 -5.47 5.34
CA ILE A 85 3.90 -4.05 5.37
C ILE A 85 3.05 -3.72 6.60
N LEU A 86 2.27 -4.66 7.09
CA LEU A 86 1.49 -4.48 8.32
C LEU A 86 2.37 -4.12 9.53
N THR A 87 3.61 -4.61 9.57
CA THR A 87 4.55 -4.28 10.65
C THR A 87 4.90 -2.78 10.67
N SER A 88 4.83 -2.09 9.54
CA SER A 88 5.06 -0.65 9.46
C SER A 88 4.04 0.15 10.28
N THR A 89 2.80 -0.31 10.33
CA THR A 89 1.73 0.28 11.14
C THR A 89 2.03 0.12 12.64
N TRP A 90 2.48 -1.06 13.04
CA TRP A 90 2.91 -1.34 14.40
C TRP A 90 4.12 -0.47 14.80
N ILE A 91 5.12 -0.37 13.94
CA ILE A 91 6.30 0.48 14.17
C ILE A 91 5.87 1.92 14.41
N LYS A 92 4.99 2.47 13.56
CA LYS A 92 4.48 3.83 13.71
C LYS A 92 3.64 4.04 14.97
N SER A 93 2.99 3.01 15.49
CA SER A 93 2.16 3.10 16.70
C SER A 93 2.98 3.03 17.99
N VAL A 94 4.09 2.29 17.97
CA VAL A 94 4.92 2.03 19.16
C VAL A 94 6.07 3.03 19.30
N PHE A 95 6.66 3.44 18.18
CA PHE A 95 7.81 4.33 18.17
C PHE A 95 7.40 5.78 17.90
N ASN A 96 8.14 6.71 18.49
CA ASN A 96 7.95 8.13 18.17
C ASN A 96 8.37 8.43 16.71
N THR A 97 7.94 9.58 16.19
CA THR A 97 8.15 9.99 14.80
C THR A 97 9.63 9.98 14.39
N ASN A 98 10.54 10.43 15.27
CA ASN A 98 11.96 10.48 14.95
C ASN A 98 12.59 9.07 14.83
N SER A 99 12.21 8.16 15.72
CA SER A 99 12.68 6.76 15.67
C SER A 99 12.12 6.04 14.45
N THR A 100 10.84 6.26 14.16
CA THR A 100 10.20 5.72 12.96
C THR A 100 10.90 6.23 11.68
N ALA A 101 11.23 7.51 11.60
CA ALA A 101 11.94 8.08 10.46
C ALA A 101 13.30 7.40 10.22
N LYS A 102 14.08 7.17 11.28
CA LYS A 102 15.37 6.46 11.20
C LYS A 102 15.22 5.01 10.72
N ILE A 103 14.18 4.31 11.17
CA ILE A 103 13.88 2.95 10.71
C ILE A 103 13.52 2.95 9.21
N LEU A 104 12.69 3.89 8.78
CA LEU A 104 12.31 4.01 7.37
C LEU A 104 13.50 4.40 6.47
N GLU A 105 14.39 5.27 6.95
CA GLU A 105 15.64 5.62 6.30
C GLU A 105 16.55 4.39 6.15
N PHE A 106 16.72 3.63 7.22
CA PHE A 106 17.50 2.37 7.18
C PHE A 106 16.91 1.38 6.17
N LEU A 107 15.58 1.26 6.09
CA LEU A 107 14.89 0.42 5.11
C LEU A 107 14.97 0.97 3.67
N GLY A 108 15.53 2.16 3.46
CA GLY A 108 15.69 2.79 2.15
C GLY A 108 14.38 3.32 1.55
N VAL A 109 13.37 3.57 2.38
CA VAL A 109 12.05 4.03 1.91
C VAL A 109 12.17 5.42 1.28
N PHE A 110 13.02 6.30 1.80
CA PHE A 110 13.19 7.66 1.29
C PHE A 110 13.90 7.69 -0.06
N ASP A 111 14.75 6.69 -0.34
CA ASP A 111 15.52 6.60 -1.58
C ASP A 111 14.81 5.79 -2.67
N SER A 112 13.74 5.10 -2.33
CA SER A 112 13.03 4.18 -3.25
C SER A 112 12.52 4.85 -4.52
N MET A 113 12.26 6.16 -4.47
CA MET A 113 11.71 6.97 -5.56
C MET A 113 12.73 7.86 -6.28
N ASN A 114 14.02 7.80 -5.92
CA ASN A 114 15.05 8.67 -6.51
C ASN A 114 15.21 8.48 -8.02
N ASP A 115 15.03 7.24 -8.50
CA ASP A 115 15.11 6.88 -9.94
C ASP A 115 13.72 6.77 -10.60
N PHE A 116 12.68 7.26 -9.94
CA PHE A 116 11.30 7.18 -10.44
C PHE A 116 11.14 7.91 -11.77
N LYS A 117 10.65 7.20 -12.79
CA LYS A 117 10.42 7.73 -14.15
C LYS A 117 8.95 7.89 -14.50
N GLY A 118 8.06 7.22 -13.76
CA GLY A 118 6.64 7.16 -14.07
C GLY A 118 6.32 6.32 -15.32
N ARG A 119 5.06 6.34 -15.73
CA ARG A 119 4.61 5.60 -16.91
C ARG A 119 5.17 6.29 -18.17
N LYS A 120 5.84 5.52 -19.05
CA LYS A 120 6.23 5.99 -20.37
C LYS A 120 4.97 6.39 -21.14
N GLY A 121 4.80 7.65 -21.49
CA GLY A 121 3.65 8.17 -22.24
C GLY A 121 2.99 9.41 -21.64
N GLU A 122 3.18 9.71 -20.36
CA GLU A 122 2.64 10.95 -19.76
C GLU A 122 3.60 12.14 -19.84
N ALA A 123 4.85 11.92 -20.23
CA ALA A 123 5.87 12.98 -20.38
C ALA A 123 5.79 13.75 -21.69
N GLU A 124 4.98 13.31 -22.67
CA GLU A 124 4.86 14.00 -23.99
C GLU A 124 3.66 14.96 -24.11
N VAL A 125 2.90 15.16 -23.02
CA VAL A 125 1.70 16.02 -23.02
C VAL A 125 1.87 17.21 -22.07
N ARG A 126 3.09 17.73 -21.91
CA ARG A 126 3.31 19.01 -21.23
C ARG A 126 4.19 19.92 -22.04
#